data_b6148716d5718ea556b7ec1e9fae0b6d
#
_entry.id   b6148716d5718ea556b7ec1e9fae0b6d
#
_cell.length_a   1.000
_cell.length_b   1.000
_cell.length_c   1.000
_cell.angle_alpha   90.00
_cell.angle_beta   90.00
_cell.angle_gamma   90.00
#
_symmetry.space_group_name_H-M   'P 1'
#
loop_
_entity.id
_entity.type
_entity.pdbx_description
1 polymer ?
#
loop_
_entity_poly.entity_id
_entity_poly.type
_entity_poly.pdbx_seq_one_letter_code
_entity_poly.pdbx_strand_id
1 'polypeptide(L)'
;MFEDETDPRLSNEHVRTVTTPAGRITLVGVVHDHPASVFRAREVVSRRDPAVLGLELPPLALALFREYARDEHTPPAFGGEMSAAIQAAETDRLIGIDGPSRRFMRQLAASLVEERPDLGTIRSVSEALAVASKSAIMSRIAAMISRFTSAPIDVSRPWGYDVDVTDSAEAQAADERQHLGRAQALSSSLIPPTSKRIRDEVREKQMVAELASVTDAGEVVAIVGRNHLEPVASELANRS
;
A
#
# COMPACT_ATOMS: atom_id res chain seq x y z
N MET A 1 5.52 16.23 12.77
CA MET A 1 6.56 15.73 11.87
C MET A 1 6.71 16.59 10.61
N PHE A 2 5.63 17.11 10.07
CA PHE A 2 5.57 18.06 8.96
C PHE A 2 4.92 19.38 9.42
N GLU A 3 5.19 19.81 10.67
CA GLU A 3 4.54 21.00 11.28
C GLU A 3 4.90 22.31 10.57
N ASP A 4 6.11 22.36 9.97
CA ASP A 4 6.58 23.50 9.19
C ASP A 4 6.62 23.21 7.67
N GLU A 5 5.95 22.15 7.22
CA GLU A 5 5.98 21.75 5.82
C GLU A 5 5.03 22.61 4.99
N THR A 6 5.57 23.26 3.97
CA THR A 6 4.81 24.11 3.06
C THR A 6 4.26 23.35 1.85
N ASP A 7 4.76 22.15 1.57
CA ASP A 7 4.27 21.33 0.45
C ASP A 7 2.94 20.68 0.81
N PRO A 8 1.84 21.03 0.12
CA PRO A 8 0.51 20.54 0.46
C PRO A 8 0.33 19.03 0.24
N ARG A 9 1.24 18.37 -0.51
CA ARG A 9 1.23 16.92 -0.73
C ARG A 9 1.72 16.14 0.50
N LEU A 10 2.42 16.80 1.42
CA LEU A 10 2.98 16.23 2.66
C LEU A 10 2.12 16.49 3.89
N SER A 11 0.83 16.71 3.71
CA SER A 11 -0.10 16.94 4.81
C SER A 11 -0.07 15.79 5.83
N ASN A 12 -0.09 16.16 7.13
CA ASN A 12 -0.14 15.21 8.25
C ASN A 12 -1.38 14.31 8.24
N GLU A 13 -2.43 14.64 7.48
CA GLU A 13 -3.61 13.77 7.35
C GLU A 13 -3.32 12.44 6.63
N HIS A 14 -2.25 12.39 5.84
CA HIS A 14 -1.84 11.20 5.09
C HIS A 14 -0.74 10.38 5.79
N VAL A 15 -0.27 10.79 6.95
CA VAL A 15 0.83 10.12 7.65
C VAL A 15 0.45 9.85 9.10
N ARG A 16 0.71 8.64 9.57
CA ARG A 16 0.57 8.25 10.98
C ARG A 16 1.85 7.65 11.49
N THR A 17 2.27 8.06 12.66
CA THR A 17 3.41 7.46 13.35
C THR A 17 2.92 6.77 14.60
N VAL A 18 3.20 5.48 14.71
CA VAL A 18 2.91 4.65 15.87
C VAL A 18 4.22 4.28 16.54
N THR A 19 4.34 4.58 17.82
CA THR A 19 5.49 4.18 18.64
C THR A 19 5.09 2.97 19.47
N THR A 20 5.82 1.88 19.33
CA THR A 20 5.65 0.65 20.10
C THR A 20 6.85 0.42 21.00
N PRO A 21 6.78 -0.47 21.98
CA PRO A 21 7.97 -0.83 22.79
C PRO A 21 9.14 -1.37 21.96
N ALA A 22 8.86 -1.96 20.80
CA ALA A 22 9.87 -2.55 19.89
C ALA A 22 10.46 -1.54 18.90
N GLY A 23 9.82 -0.37 18.68
CA GLY A 23 10.32 0.63 17.72
C GLY A 23 9.22 1.52 17.19
N ARG A 24 9.51 2.20 16.09
CA ARG A 24 8.63 3.18 15.45
C ARG A 24 8.19 2.72 14.08
N ILE A 25 6.89 2.87 13.79
CA ILE A 25 6.30 2.60 12.48
C ILE A 25 5.68 3.88 11.96
N THR A 26 6.11 4.33 10.79
CA THR A 26 5.50 5.45 10.06
C THR A 26 4.68 4.89 8.89
N LEU A 27 3.37 5.07 8.95
CA LEU A 27 2.44 4.69 7.88
C LEU A 27 2.20 5.89 6.96
N VAL A 28 2.28 5.67 5.66
CA VAL A 28 2.04 6.66 4.61
C VAL A 28 0.83 6.24 3.80
N GLY A 29 -0.26 6.99 3.93
CA GLY A 29 -1.51 6.77 3.20
C GLY A 29 -1.42 7.31 1.78
N VAL A 30 -1.75 6.48 0.80
CA VAL A 30 -1.66 6.80 -0.62
C VAL A 30 -2.96 6.54 -1.37
N VAL A 31 -3.16 7.29 -2.43
CA VAL A 31 -4.09 6.99 -3.52
C VAL A 31 -3.23 6.40 -4.64
N HIS A 32 -3.52 5.17 -5.03
CA HIS A 32 -2.66 4.44 -5.97
C HIS A 32 -2.44 5.19 -7.28
N ASP A 33 -1.19 5.22 -7.73
CA ASP A 33 -0.73 5.88 -8.96
C ASP A 33 -0.99 7.41 -9.01
N HIS A 34 -1.51 8.03 -7.95
CA HIS A 34 -1.76 9.47 -7.92
C HIS A 34 -0.44 10.25 -7.75
N PRO A 35 -0.18 11.31 -8.57
CA PRO A 35 1.08 12.06 -8.52
C PRO A 35 1.46 12.60 -7.14
N ALA A 36 0.50 13.14 -6.37
CA ALA A 36 0.75 13.60 -5.00
C ALA A 36 1.16 12.46 -4.07
N SER A 37 0.56 11.27 -4.23
CA SER A 37 0.90 10.08 -3.45
C SER A 37 2.26 9.51 -3.82
N VAL A 38 2.61 9.51 -5.11
CA VAL A 38 3.94 9.11 -5.59
C VAL A 38 5.02 10.00 -4.98
N PHE A 39 4.81 11.33 -5.03
CA PHE A 39 5.72 12.29 -4.41
C PHE A 39 5.85 12.06 -2.90
N ARG A 40 4.71 11.95 -2.19
CA ARG A 40 4.65 11.73 -0.74
C ARG A 40 5.39 10.47 -0.32
N ALA A 41 5.12 9.36 -0.96
CA ALA A 41 5.76 8.08 -0.65
C ALA A 41 7.29 8.19 -0.76
N ARG A 42 7.77 8.74 -1.87
CA ARG A 42 9.19 8.97 -2.12
C ARG A 42 9.81 9.87 -1.06
N GLU A 43 9.20 11.03 -0.80
CA GLU A 43 9.74 12.05 0.10
C GLU A 43 9.79 11.59 1.56
N VAL A 44 8.73 10.90 2.02
CA VAL A 44 8.71 10.37 3.39
C VAL A 44 9.75 9.28 3.57
N VAL A 45 9.91 8.37 2.61
CA VAL A 45 10.93 7.32 2.67
C VAL A 45 12.32 7.92 2.69
N SER A 46 12.62 8.85 1.78
CA SER A 46 13.93 9.53 1.73
C SER A 46 14.26 10.28 3.03
N ARG A 47 13.30 10.99 3.62
CA ARG A 47 13.51 11.74 4.88
C ARG A 47 13.62 10.86 6.12
N ARG A 48 13.00 9.68 6.09
CA ARG A 48 12.96 8.78 7.24
C ARG A 48 14.09 7.79 7.27
N ASP A 49 14.65 7.48 6.14
CA ASP A 49 15.71 6.49 5.96
C ASP A 49 15.43 5.20 6.77
N PRO A 50 14.35 4.48 6.44
CA PRO A 50 13.88 3.37 7.27
C PRO A 50 14.82 2.17 7.22
N ALA A 51 14.94 1.46 8.34
CA ALA A 51 15.61 0.16 8.39
C ALA A 51 14.82 -0.92 7.63
N VAL A 52 13.49 -0.75 7.53
CA VAL A 52 12.59 -1.65 6.78
C VAL A 52 11.53 -0.83 6.05
N LEU A 53 11.34 -1.12 4.77
CA LEU A 53 10.25 -0.55 3.96
C LEU A 53 9.15 -1.60 3.72
N GLY A 54 7.97 -1.35 4.28
CA GLY A 54 6.76 -2.14 4.05
C GLY A 54 5.94 -1.57 2.88
N LEU A 55 5.42 -2.45 2.05
CA LEU A 55 4.64 -2.06 0.86
C LEU A 55 3.34 -2.87 0.82
N GLU A 56 2.21 -2.20 0.55
CA GLU A 56 0.92 -2.87 0.35
C GLU A 56 0.92 -3.66 -0.96
N LEU A 57 1.81 -4.65 -1.02
CA LEU A 57 2.01 -5.55 -2.14
C LEU A 57 2.06 -6.99 -1.62
N PRO A 58 1.62 -7.95 -2.45
CA PRO A 58 1.94 -9.35 -2.19
C PRO A 58 3.47 -9.56 -2.20
N PRO A 59 4.03 -10.38 -1.30
CA PRO A 59 5.47 -10.66 -1.31
C PRO A 59 6.01 -11.14 -2.67
N LEU A 60 5.18 -11.82 -3.46
CA LEU A 60 5.54 -12.28 -4.81
C LEU A 60 5.68 -11.12 -5.81
N ALA A 61 5.05 -9.98 -5.60
CA ALA A 61 5.12 -8.83 -6.48
C ALA A 61 6.38 -7.98 -6.26
N LEU A 62 7.00 -8.05 -5.08
CA LEU A 62 8.16 -7.22 -4.74
C LEU A 62 9.29 -7.27 -5.79
N ALA A 63 9.52 -8.44 -6.39
CA ALA A 63 10.56 -8.59 -7.40
C ALA A 63 10.31 -7.71 -8.63
N LEU A 64 9.05 -7.56 -9.05
CA LEU A 64 8.66 -6.71 -10.19
C LEU A 64 8.83 -5.23 -9.86
N PHE A 65 8.35 -4.80 -8.68
CA PHE A 65 8.47 -3.41 -8.27
C PHE A 65 9.91 -2.97 -8.01
N ARG A 66 10.78 -3.91 -7.58
CA ARG A 66 12.23 -3.67 -7.55
C ARG A 66 12.84 -3.45 -8.94
N GLU A 67 12.35 -4.16 -9.96
CA GLU A 67 12.81 -3.90 -11.34
C GLU A 67 12.33 -2.53 -11.82
N TYR A 68 11.07 -2.14 -11.55
CA TYR A 68 10.59 -0.80 -11.88
C TYR A 68 11.38 0.30 -11.18
N ALA A 69 11.74 0.10 -9.92
CA ALA A 69 12.52 1.07 -9.15
C ALA A 69 13.96 1.30 -9.67
N ARG A 70 14.46 0.45 -10.58
CA ARG A 70 15.76 0.63 -11.25
C ARG A 70 15.70 1.57 -12.45
N ASP A 71 14.52 2.09 -12.77
CA ASP A 71 14.35 3.08 -13.82
C ASP A 71 15.27 4.30 -13.58
N GLU A 72 15.82 4.85 -14.65
CA GLU A 72 16.64 6.05 -14.61
C GLU A 72 15.81 7.32 -14.32
N HIS A 73 14.52 7.27 -14.58
CA HIS A 73 13.60 8.38 -14.28
C HIS A 73 13.28 8.46 -12.79
N THR A 74 12.99 9.66 -12.34
CA THR A 74 12.57 9.93 -10.95
C THR A 74 11.32 10.82 -10.97
N PRO A 75 10.15 10.30 -10.57
CA PRO A 75 9.88 8.92 -10.15
C PRO A 75 9.98 7.92 -11.30
N PRO A 76 10.06 6.60 -11.02
CA PRO A 76 10.03 5.55 -12.04
C PRO A 76 8.78 5.63 -12.91
N ALA A 77 8.92 5.28 -14.19
CA ALA A 77 7.81 5.31 -15.16
C ALA A 77 6.69 4.30 -14.84
N PHE A 78 6.99 3.24 -14.08
CA PHE A 78 6.07 2.18 -13.74
C PHE A 78 6.03 1.89 -12.24
N GLY A 79 4.87 1.39 -11.77
CA GLY A 79 4.69 0.93 -10.39
C GLY A 79 4.39 2.03 -9.37
N GLY A 80 4.09 3.23 -9.83
CA GLY A 80 3.55 4.34 -9.03
C GLY A 80 4.33 4.62 -7.75
N GLU A 81 3.60 4.86 -6.66
CA GLU A 81 4.14 5.18 -5.34
C GLU A 81 4.99 4.05 -4.73
N MET A 82 4.70 2.80 -5.07
CA MET A 82 5.44 1.66 -4.53
C MET A 82 6.86 1.59 -5.09
N SER A 83 7.03 1.74 -6.40
CA SER A 83 8.35 1.77 -7.03
C SER A 83 9.12 3.04 -6.69
N ALA A 84 8.43 4.19 -6.59
CA ALA A 84 9.03 5.45 -6.16
C ALA A 84 9.55 5.37 -4.71
N ALA A 85 8.82 4.72 -3.82
CA ALA A 85 9.26 4.45 -2.45
C ALA A 85 10.50 3.53 -2.42
N ILE A 86 10.51 2.45 -3.22
CA ILE A 86 11.67 1.56 -3.33
C ILE A 86 12.89 2.31 -3.87
N GLN A 87 12.71 3.13 -4.91
CA GLN A 87 13.81 3.91 -5.50
C GLN A 87 14.43 4.90 -4.50
N ALA A 88 13.61 5.44 -3.59
CA ALA A 88 14.05 6.41 -2.59
C ALA A 88 14.66 5.78 -1.33
N ALA A 89 14.47 4.48 -1.12
CA ALA A 89 14.94 3.77 0.06
C ALA A 89 16.43 3.39 -0.07
N GLU A 90 17.22 3.64 0.97
CA GLU A 90 18.59 3.14 1.07
C GLU A 90 18.64 1.68 1.55
N THR A 91 17.57 1.20 2.17
CA THR A 91 17.49 -0.18 2.68
C THR A 91 17.11 -1.19 1.59
N ASP A 92 17.79 -2.33 1.61
CA ASP A 92 17.41 -3.51 0.81
C ASP A 92 16.31 -4.36 1.48
N ARG A 93 15.97 -4.05 2.75
CA ARG A 93 14.98 -4.80 3.52
C ARG A 93 13.56 -4.36 3.19
N LEU A 94 13.04 -4.88 2.09
CA LEU A 94 11.67 -4.64 1.63
C LEU A 94 10.78 -5.81 2.01
N ILE A 95 9.59 -5.50 2.54
CA ILE A 95 8.56 -6.50 2.85
C ILE A 95 7.25 -6.17 2.14
N GLY A 96 6.61 -7.18 1.58
CA GLY A 96 5.23 -7.10 1.10
C GLY A 96 4.29 -7.43 2.24
N ILE A 97 3.45 -6.48 2.62
CA ILE A 97 2.60 -6.60 3.82
C ILE A 97 1.17 -7.02 3.49
N ASP A 98 0.81 -7.16 2.22
CA ASP A 98 -0.55 -7.51 1.77
C ASP A 98 -0.56 -8.77 0.90
N GLY A 99 -1.76 -9.29 0.68
CA GLY A 99 -2.04 -10.36 -0.25
C GLY A 99 -1.96 -11.77 0.31
N PRO A 100 -2.19 -12.78 -0.55
CA PRO A 100 -2.36 -14.15 -0.11
C PRO A 100 -1.07 -14.76 0.43
N SER A 101 -0.91 -14.71 1.74
CA SER A 101 0.11 -15.45 2.49
C SER A 101 -0.52 -16.62 3.24
N ARG A 102 0.29 -17.52 3.81
CA ARG A 102 -0.23 -18.59 4.68
C ARG A 102 -0.94 -18.04 5.91
N ARG A 103 -0.50 -16.89 6.43
CA ARG A 103 -1.13 -16.18 7.54
C ARG A 103 -2.48 -15.63 7.11
N PHE A 104 -2.53 -14.93 5.98
CA PHE A 104 -3.77 -14.43 5.37
C PHE A 104 -4.81 -15.54 5.23
N MET A 105 -4.43 -16.68 4.64
CA MET A 105 -5.35 -17.82 4.44
C MET A 105 -5.91 -18.36 5.76
N ARG A 106 -5.08 -18.44 6.81
CA ARG A 106 -5.55 -18.88 8.13
C ARG A 106 -6.50 -17.86 8.77
N GLN A 107 -6.17 -16.57 8.69
CA GLN A 107 -7.03 -15.50 9.21
C GLN A 107 -8.37 -15.45 8.48
N LEU A 108 -8.34 -15.54 7.15
CA LEU A 108 -9.55 -15.57 6.33
C LEU A 108 -10.44 -16.78 6.69
N ALA A 109 -9.87 -17.96 6.81
CA ALA A 109 -10.60 -19.15 7.22
C ALA A 109 -11.22 -18.99 8.62
N ALA A 110 -10.47 -18.42 9.58
CA ALA A 110 -10.98 -18.13 10.92
C ALA A 110 -12.16 -17.15 10.89
N SER A 111 -12.03 -16.03 10.16
CA SER A 111 -13.10 -15.04 10.01
C SER A 111 -14.37 -15.64 9.35
N LEU A 112 -14.22 -16.49 8.33
CA LEU A 112 -15.35 -17.16 7.70
C LEU A 112 -16.06 -18.16 8.62
N VAL A 113 -15.32 -18.83 9.50
CA VAL A 113 -15.89 -19.73 10.51
C VAL A 113 -16.63 -18.95 11.61
N GLU A 114 -16.06 -17.85 12.05
CA GLU A 114 -16.61 -16.98 13.11
C GLU A 114 -17.89 -16.28 12.65
N GLU A 115 -17.86 -15.63 11.50
CA GLU A 115 -18.96 -14.83 10.99
C GLU A 115 -20.07 -15.66 10.32
N ARG A 116 -19.77 -16.89 9.91
CA ARG A 116 -20.70 -17.81 9.23
C ARG A 116 -21.51 -17.11 8.13
N PRO A 117 -20.85 -16.43 7.18
CA PRO A 117 -21.53 -15.70 6.12
C PRO A 117 -22.31 -16.66 5.19
N ASP A 118 -23.23 -16.12 4.43
CA ASP A 118 -23.96 -16.88 3.41
C ASP A 118 -23.03 -17.37 2.26
N LEU A 119 -23.53 -18.33 1.48
CA LEU A 119 -22.78 -18.95 0.39
C LEU A 119 -22.39 -17.94 -0.70
N GLY A 120 -23.19 -16.90 -0.94
CA GLY A 120 -22.90 -15.84 -1.89
C GLY A 120 -21.68 -15.02 -1.45
N THR A 121 -21.60 -14.69 -0.17
CA THR A 121 -20.44 -14.01 0.44
C THR A 121 -19.19 -14.87 0.36
N ILE A 122 -19.26 -16.17 0.70
CA ILE A 122 -18.14 -17.10 0.59
C ILE A 122 -17.63 -17.17 -0.84
N ARG A 123 -18.53 -17.29 -1.81
CA ARG A 123 -18.18 -17.30 -3.24
C ARG A 123 -17.46 -15.99 -3.65
N SER A 124 -18.03 -14.84 -3.28
CA SER A 124 -17.44 -13.54 -3.62
C SER A 124 -16.03 -13.35 -3.03
N VAL A 125 -15.80 -13.78 -1.78
CA VAL A 125 -14.48 -13.77 -1.15
C VAL A 125 -13.49 -14.69 -1.90
N SER A 126 -13.96 -15.89 -2.27
CA SER A 126 -13.14 -16.88 -2.98
C SER A 126 -12.75 -16.39 -4.40
N GLU A 127 -13.67 -15.76 -5.12
CA GLU A 127 -13.42 -15.16 -6.42
C GLU A 127 -12.39 -14.01 -6.33
N ALA A 128 -12.54 -13.12 -5.35
CA ALA A 128 -11.60 -12.04 -5.11
C ALA A 128 -10.20 -12.57 -4.76
N LEU A 129 -10.09 -13.62 -3.95
CA LEU A 129 -8.85 -14.27 -3.61
C LEU A 129 -8.18 -14.91 -4.84
N ALA A 130 -8.97 -15.56 -5.71
CA ALA A 130 -8.45 -16.15 -6.94
C ALA A 130 -7.85 -15.07 -7.87
N VAL A 131 -8.52 -13.91 -8.00
CA VAL A 131 -8.03 -12.76 -8.77
C VAL A 131 -6.73 -12.22 -8.17
N ALA A 132 -6.67 -12.00 -6.84
CA ALA A 132 -5.47 -11.51 -6.17
C ALA A 132 -4.28 -12.49 -6.31
N SER A 133 -4.52 -13.79 -6.16
CA SER A 133 -3.51 -14.83 -6.34
C SER A 133 -2.98 -14.89 -7.78
N LYS A 134 -3.88 -14.80 -8.77
CA LYS A 134 -3.50 -14.73 -10.19
C LYS A 134 -2.64 -13.50 -10.47
N SER A 135 -3.03 -12.33 -9.97
CA SER A 135 -2.27 -11.09 -10.13
C SER A 135 -0.86 -11.20 -9.53
N ALA A 136 -0.73 -11.74 -8.31
CA ALA A 136 0.56 -11.95 -7.67
C ALA A 136 1.48 -12.91 -8.46
N ILE A 137 0.93 -13.99 -9.01
CA ILE A 137 1.68 -14.93 -9.86
C ILE A 137 2.10 -14.25 -11.16
N MET A 138 1.20 -13.50 -11.81
CA MET A 138 1.51 -12.78 -13.03
C MET A 138 2.61 -11.73 -12.82
N SER A 139 2.59 -11.00 -11.71
CA SER A 139 3.66 -10.06 -11.34
C SER A 139 5.01 -10.76 -11.20
N ARG A 140 5.05 -11.97 -10.63
CA ARG A 140 6.30 -12.74 -10.54
C ARG A 140 6.79 -13.24 -11.91
N ILE A 141 5.90 -13.64 -12.78
CA ILE A 141 6.24 -14.03 -14.17
C ILE A 141 6.75 -12.80 -14.93
N ALA A 142 6.07 -11.66 -14.82
CA ALA A 142 6.50 -10.40 -15.42
C ALA A 142 7.91 -9.98 -14.94
N ALA A 143 8.17 -10.06 -13.63
CA ALA A 143 9.50 -9.80 -13.06
C ALA A 143 10.59 -10.73 -13.64
N MET A 144 10.25 -11.99 -13.86
CA MET A 144 11.19 -12.95 -14.46
C MET A 144 11.49 -12.60 -15.91
N ILE A 145 10.46 -12.26 -16.69
CA ILE A 145 10.62 -11.87 -18.09
C ILE A 145 11.39 -10.55 -18.21
N SER A 146 11.09 -9.54 -17.37
CA SER A 146 11.77 -8.23 -17.39
C SER A 146 13.28 -8.34 -17.13
N ARG A 147 13.74 -9.37 -16.40
CA ARG A 147 15.18 -9.64 -16.22
C ARG A 147 15.88 -10.13 -17.48
N PHE A 148 15.14 -10.73 -18.42
CA PHE A 148 15.69 -11.27 -19.66
C PHE A 148 15.37 -10.40 -20.87
N THR A 149 14.52 -9.40 -20.72
CA THR A 149 14.14 -8.45 -21.77
C THR A 149 14.37 -7.04 -21.28
N SER A 150 14.91 -6.18 -22.13
CA SER A 150 15.13 -4.75 -21.80
C SER A 150 13.84 -3.93 -21.78
N ALA A 151 12.68 -4.56 -21.95
CA ALA A 151 11.39 -3.90 -21.96
C ALA A 151 10.62 -4.22 -20.66
N PRO A 152 10.30 -3.23 -19.82
CA PRO A 152 9.44 -3.43 -18.68
C PRO A 152 8.03 -3.80 -19.14
N ILE A 153 7.43 -4.80 -18.49
CA ILE A 153 6.04 -5.16 -18.72
C ILE A 153 5.19 -4.35 -17.77
N ASP A 154 4.41 -3.43 -18.32
CA ASP A 154 3.45 -2.65 -17.54
C ASP A 154 2.30 -3.54 -17.08
N VAL A 155 2.15 -3.70 -15.77
CA VAL A 155 1.01 -4.37 -15.15
C VAL A 155 0.10 -3.38 -14.42
N SER A 156 0.44 -2.08 -14.47
CA SER A 156 -0.35 -1.00 -13.85
C SER A 156 -1.64 -0.81 -14.65
N ARG A 157 -2.70 -0.45 -13.95
CA ARG A 157 -3.92 0.06 -14.58
C ARG A 157 -3.83 1.58 -14.56
N PRO A 158 -3.83 2.26 -15.70
CA PRO A 158 -3.85 3.72 -15.71
C PRO A 158 -5.16 4.19 -15.06
N TRP A 159 -5.04 4.80 -13.88
CA TRP A 159 -6.12 5.60 -13.31
C TRP A 159 -6.08 6.95 -14.03
N GLY A 160 -7.21 7.38 -14.59
CA GLY A 160 -7.30 8.71 -15.19
C GLY A 160 -7.45 9.75 -14.08
N TYR A 161 -6.35 10.41 -13.72
CA TYR A 161 -6.34 11.61 -12.90
C TYR A 161 -6.32 12.85 -13.80
N ASP A 162 -6.82 13.97 -13.29
CA ASP A 162 -6.83 15.24 -14.03
C ASP A 162 -5.48 15.97 -13.94
N VAL A 163 -4.51 15.39 -13.22
CA VAL A 163 -3.15 15.92 -12.99
C VAL A 163 -2.07 14.88 -13.27
N ASP A 164 -0.86 15.35 -13.56
CA ASP A 164 0.32 14.51 -13.72
C ASP A 164 1.49 14.96 -12.82
N VAL A 165 2.65 14.29 -12.94
CA VAL A 165 3.83 14.55 -12.11
C VAL A 165 4.48 15.92 -12.37
N THR A 166 4.16 16.57 -13.48
CA THR A 166 4.70 17.90 -13.88
C THR A 166 3.84 19.05 -13.39
N ASP A 167 2.61 18.78 -12.93
CA ASP A 167 1.73 19.79 -12.39
C ASP A 167 2.21 20.31 -11.02
N SER A 168 1.71 21.50 -10.63
CA SER A 168 2.10 22.10 -9.35
C SER A 168 1.69 21.25 -8.15
N ALA A 169 2.39 21.40 -7.04
CA ALA A 169 2.10 20.70 -5.78
C ALA A 169 0.66 20.97 -5.30
N GLU A 170 0.19 22.20 -5.47
CA GLU A 170 -1.15 22.64 -5.11
C GLU A 170 -2.21 21.95 -5.97
N ALA A 171 -1.99 21.88 -7.30
CA ALA A 171 -2.89 21.20 -8.23
C ALA A 171 -3.00 19.71 -7.90
N GLN A 172 -1.86 19.02 -7.73
CA GLN A 172 -1.82 17.62 -7.37
C GLN A 172 -2.53 17.35 -6.03
N ALA A 173 -2.28 18.16 -4.99
CA ALA A 173 -2.92 18.00 -3.69
C ALA A 173 -4.43 18.31 -3.73
N ALA A 174 -4.86 19.25 -4.56
CA ALA A 174 -6.27 19.57 -4.73
C ALA A 174 -7.03 18.44 -5.44
N ASP A 175 -6.44 17.85 -6.49
CA ASP A 175 -7.02 16.72 -7.20
C ASP A 175 -7.13 15.47 -6.31
N GLU A 176 -6.09 15.16 -5.55
CA GLU A 176 -6.12 14.05 -4.58
C GLU A 176 -7.23 14.21 -3.54
N ARG A 177 -7.39 15.42 -2.96
CA ARG A 177 -8.48 15.70 -2.02
C ARG A 177 -9.85 15.54 -2.66
N GLN A 178 -10.02 16.00 -3.90
CA GLN A 178 -11.27 15.84 -4.63
C GLN A 178 -11.59 14.37 -4.90
N HIS A 179 -10.58 13.60 -5.31
CA HIS A 179 -10.70 12.16 -5.53
C HIS A 179 -11.11 11.43 -4.24
N LEU A 180 -10.44 11.72 -3.13
CA LEU A 180 -10.77 11.16 -1.81
C LEU A 180 -12.18 11.57 -1.35
N GLY A 181 -12.56 12.83 -1.53
CA GLY A 181 -13.89 13.32 -1.20
C GLY A 181 -15.00 12.61 -1.98
N ARG A 182 -14.80 12.39 -3.28
CA ARG A 182 -15.73 11.62 -4.12
C ARG A 182 -15.85 10.17 -3.66
N ALA A 183 -14.69 9.51 -3.38
CA ALA A 183 -14.66 8.13 -2.90
C ALA A 183 -15.36 8.00 -1.53
N GLN A 184 -15.15 8.94 -0.62
CA GLN A 184 -15.78 8.96 0.69
C GLN A 184 -17.30 9.20 0.59
N ALA A 185 -17.75 10.13 -0.25
CA ALA A 185 -19.16 10.39 -0.47
C ALA A 185 -19.90 9.15 -1.01
N LEU A 186 -19.26 8.41 -1.94
CA LEU A 186 -19.79 7.15 -2.45
C LEU A 186 -19.82 6.07 -1.37
N SER A 187 -18.75 5.93 -0.59
CA SER A 187 -18.66 4.90 0.45
C SER A 187 -19.61 5.16 1.63
N SER A 188 -19.86 6.42 1.99
CA SER A 188 -20.78 6.77 3.07
C SER A 188 -22.24 6.57 2.71
N SER A 189 -22.59 6.59 1.42
CA SER A 189 -23.95 6.34 0.92
C SER A 189 -24.27 4.84 0.72
N LEU A 190 -23.27 3.95 0.82
CA LEU A 190 -23.41 2.53 0.58
C LEU A 190 -22.95 1.73 1.80
N ILE A 191 -23.78 0.79 2.25
CA ILE A 191 -23.33 -0.23 3.20
C ILE A 191 -22.40 -1.18 2.45
N PRO A 192 -21.12 -1.29 2.83
CA PRO A 192 -20.20 -2.18 2.11
C PRO A 192 -20.68 -3.62 2.22
N PRO A 193 -20.62 -4.40 1.12
CA PRO A 193 -20.94 -5.83 1.16
C PRO A 193 -20.13 -6.55 2.24
N THR A 194 -20.73 -7.51 2.93
CA THR A 194 -20.06 -8.32 3.97
C THR A 194 -18.75 -8.92 3.48
N SER A 195 -18.72 -9.37 2.22
CA SER A 195 -17.50 -9.91 1.59
C SER A 195 -16.35 -8.89 1.51
N LYS A 196 -16.67 -7.60 1.27
CA LYS A 196 -15.65 -6.53 1.25
C LYS A 196 -15.13 -6.29 2.66
N ARG A 197 -16.03 -6.16 3.65
CA ARG A 197 -15.67 -5.95 5.05
C ARG A 197 -14.76 -7.06 5.58
N ILE A 198 -15.15 -8.33 5.44
CA ILE A 198 -14.34 -9.48 5.86
C ILE A 198 -12.93 -9.43 5.23
N ARG A 199 -12.87 -9.17 3.93
CA ARG A 199 -11.60 -9.12 3.21
C ARG A 199 -10.72 -7.99 3.70
N ASP A 200 -11.27 -6.79 3.87
CA ASP A 200 -10.50 -5.62 4.29
C ASP A 200 -9.99 -5.81 5.73
N GLU A 201 -10.80 -6.32 6.65
CA GLU A 201 -10.38 -6.67 8.02
C GLU A 201 -9.26 -7.72 8.06
N VAL A 202 -9.33 -8.75 7.23
CA VAL A 202 -8.27 -9.77 7.17
C VAL A 202 -6.98 -9.20 6.60
N ARG A 203 -7.05 -8.32 5.59
CA ARG A 203 -5.89 -7.62 5.03
C ARG A 203 -5.23 -6.73 6.08
N GLU A 204 -6.02 -5.93 6.79
CA GLU A 204 -5.53 -5.03 7.84
C GLU A 204 -4.87 -5.80 8.99
N LYS A 205 -5.49 -6.88 9.48
CA LYS A 205 -4.88 -7.77 10.48
C LYS A 205 -3.56 -8.37 10.00
N GLN A 206 -3.45 -8.70 8.72
CA GLN A 206 -2.20 -9.17 8.14
C GLN A 206 -1.15 -8.06 8.09
N MET A 207 -1.49 -6.89 7.55
CA MET A 207 -0.57 -5.74 7.48
C MET A 207 0.01 -5.43 8.86
N VAL A 208 -0.84 -5.35 9.86
CA VAL A 208 -0.44 -5.14 11.26
C VAL A 208 0.52 -6.21 11.74
N ALA A 209 0.23 -7.49 11.47
CA ALA A 209 1.05 -8.59 11.92
C ALA A 209 2.42 -8.64 11.22
N GLU A 210 2.49 -8.32 9.91
CA GLU A 210 3.75 -8.24 9.17
C GLU A 210 4.59 -7.06 9.67
N LEU A 211 4.00 -5.87 9.86
CA LEU A 211 4.69 -4.69 10.37
C LEU A 211 5.21 -4.91 11.80
N ALA A 212 4.37 -5.44 12.70
CA ALA A 212 4.79 -5.75 14.06
C ALA A 212 5.94 -6.75 14.14
N SER A 213 6.06 -7.67 13.17
CA SER A 213 7.11 -8.68 13.14
C SER A 213 8.51 -8.16 12.78
N VAL A 214 8.62 -6.91 12.35
CA VAL A 214 9.89 -6.31 11.89
C VAL A 214 10.26 -5.03 12.64
N THR A 215 9.47 -4.63 13.63
CA THR A 215 9.63 -3.35 14.35
C THR A 215 10.92 -3.30 15.17
N ASP A 216 11.44 -4.44 15.61
CA ASP A 216 12.70 -4.57 16.34
C ASP A 216 13.95 -4.27 15.49
N ALA A 217 13.79 -4.20 14.17
CA ALA A 217 14.89 -3.89 13.26
C ALA A 217 15.25 -2.40 13.17
N GLY A 218 14.46 -1.52 13.76
CA GLY A 218 14.62 -0.07 13.70
C GLY A 218 13.38 0.64 13.18
N GLU A 219 13.57 1.83 12.59
CA GLU A 219 12.43 2.57 12.02
C GLU A 219 11.84 1.83 10.82
N VAL A 220 10.52 1.68 10.83
CA VAL A 220 9.77 1.07 9.73
C VAL A 220 8.94 2.15 9.05
N VAL A 221 9.04 2.26 7.73
CA VAL A 221 8.08 3.02 6.92
C VAL A 221 7.22 2.05 6.14
N ALA A 222 5.90 2.26 6.13
CA ALA A 222 4.99 1.43 5.35
C ALA A 222 4.09 2.28 4.45
N ILE A 223 4.04 1.94 3.17
CA ILE A 223 3.16 2.54 2.17
C ILE A 223 1.88 1.72 2.11
N VAL A 224 0.76 2.35 2.46
CA VAL A 224 -0.56 1.70 2.54
C VAL A 224 -1.62 2.54 1.84
N GLY A 225 -2.60 1.92 1.23
CA GLY A 225 -3.74 2.64 0.66
C GLY A 225 -4.46 3.47 1.72
N ARG A 226 -4.95 4.64 1.33
CA ARG A 226 -5.55 5.63 2.25
C ARG A 226 -6.65 5.04 3.14
N ASN A 227 -7.41 4.07 2.61
CA ASN A 227 -8.50 3.42 3.36
C ASN A 227 -7.99 2.53 4.50
N HIS A 228 -6.76 2.03 4.43
CA HIS A 228 -6.15 1.16 5.44
C HIS A 228 -5.33 1.93 6.47
N LEU A 229 -5.06 3.22 6.23
CA LEU A 229 -4.18 4.03 7.09
C LEU A 229 -4.66 4.07 8.55
N GLU A 230 -5.90 4.47 8.78
CA GLU A 230 -6.44 4.60 10.14
C GLU A 230 -6.69 3.24 10.82
N PRO A 231 -7.31 2.25 10.16
CA PRO A 231 -7.48 0.92 10.76
C PRO A 231 -6.15 0.28 11.18
N VAL A 232 -5.14 0.31 10.31
CA VAL A 232 -3.83 -0.27 10.61
C VAL A 232 -3.12 0.51 11.73
N ALA A 233 -3.16 1.85 11.71
CA ALA A 233 -2.55 2.67 12.76
C ALA A 233 -3.18 2.40 14.14
N SER A 234 -4.51 2.35 14.20
CA SER A 234 -5.26 2.09 15.44
C SER A 234 -4.96 0.70 15.99
N GLU A 235 -4.93 -0.32 15.14
CA GLU A 235 -4.65 -1.70 15.58
C GLU A 235 -3.21 -1.86 16.06
N LEU A 236 -2.23 -1.20 15.40
CA LEU A 236 -0.83 -1.17 15.86
C LEU A 236 -0.70 -0.49 17.22
N ALA A 237 -1.40 0.63 17.43
CA ALA A 237 -1.39 1.36 18.71
C ALA A 237 -1.99 0.52 19.84
N ASN A 238 -3.02 -0.28 19.56
CA ASN A 238 -3.65 -1.16 20.57
C ASN A 238 -2.78 -2.36 20.99
N ARG A 239 -1.73 -2.66 20.23
CA ARG A 239 -0.76 -3.75 20.54
C ARG A 239 0.48 -3.26 21.29
N SER A 240 0.55 -1.96 21.52
CA SER A 240 1.71 -1.27 22.14
C SER A 240 1.70 -1.34 23.66
#